data_e26d69bd84b2897c4a0fb2d03bc238ea
#
_entry.id   e26d69bd84b2897c4a0fb2d03bc238ea
#
_cell.length_a   1.000
_cell.length_b   1.000
_cell.length_c   1.000
_cell.angle_alpha   90.00
_cell.angle_beta   90.00
_cell.angle_gamma   90.00
#
_symmetry.space_group_name_H-M   'P 1'
#
loop_
_entity.id
_entity.type
_entity.pdbx_description
1 polymer ?
#
loop_
_entity_poly.entity_id
_entity_poly.type
_entity_poly.pdbx_seq_one_letter_code
_entity_poly.pdbx_strand_id
1 'polypeptide(L)'
;MDGWEYCLMTCTPMSGLDDAGIRLLYQLVTPEGARHLEMHSDDPSSLAAIGRLLNKMGADGWELVNYDTTTNRGVFKRPSS
;
A
#
# COMPACT_ATOMS: atom_id res chain seq x y z
N MET A 1 25.86 6.28 6.92
CA MET A 1 25.18 7.58 6.98
C MET A 1 23.72 7.38 7.34
N ASP A 2 23.29 8.10 8.36
CA ASP A 2 21.95 7.91 8.88
C ASP A 2 20.94 8.68 8.05
N GLY A 3 20.14 7.98 7.33
CA GLY A 3 19.09 8.56 6.52
C GLY A 3 17.87 7.69 6.47
N TRP A 4 16.87 8.15 5.77
CA TRP A 4 15.61 7.45 5.60
C TRP A 4 15.33 7.24 4.12
N GLU A 5 14.82 6.08 3.78
CA GLU A 5 14.21 5.84 2.50
C GLU A 5 12.70 6.03 2.64
N TYR A 6 12.06 6.52 1.60
CA TYR A 6 10.63 6.73 1.60
C TYR A 6 9.98 5.90 0.50
N CYS A 7 8.80 5.40 0.81
CA CYS A 7 7.95 4.72 -0.16
C CYS A 7 6.63 5.48 -0.23
N LEU A 8 6.27 5.90 -1.42
CA LEU A 8 4.99 6.53 -1.67
C LEU A 8 4.03 5.49 -2.23
N MET A 9 2.83 5.45 -1.68
CA MET A 9 1.86 4.45 -2.07
C MET A 9 0.56 5.11 -2.48
N THR A 10 -0.01 4.64 -3.58
CA THR A 10 -1.37 4.97 -3.98
C THR A 10 -2.18 3.68 -4.10
N CYS A 11 -3.46 3.77 -3.79
CA CYS A 11 -4.38 2.64 -3.95
C CYS A 11 -5.52 3.06 -4.85
N THR A 12 -5.75 2.30 -5.89
CA THR A 12 -6.85 2.54 -6.81
C THR A 12 -7.81 1.36 -6.72
N PRO A 13 -9.05 1.56 -6.24
CA PRO A 13 -10.04 0.50 -6.28
C PRO A 13 -10.41 0.23 -7.74
N MET A 14 -10.34 -1.02 -8.12
CA MET A 14 -10.77 -1.46 -9.44
C MET A 14 -12.09 -2.20 -9.28
N SER A 15 -13.16 -1.60 -9.76
CA SER A 15 -14.45 -2.28 -9.77
C SER A 15 -14.40 -3.34 -10.87
N GLY A 16 -14.26 -4.60 -10.47
CA GLY A 16 -14.38 -5.70 -11.39
C GLY A 16 -15.85 -5.93 -11.72
N LEU A 17 -16.10 -6.46 -12.90
CA LEU A 17 -17.43 -6.93 -13.28
C LEU A 17 -17.73 -8.28 -12.65
N ASP A 18 -16.82 -8.80 -11.87
CA ASP A 18 -16.95 -10.09 -11.23
C ASP A 18 -17.58 -9.95 -9.86
N ASP A 19 -18.42 -10.90 -9.47
CA ASP A 19 -19.02 -10.95 -8.15
C ASP A 19 -18.01 -11.39 -7.08
N ALA A 20 -16.73 -11.44 -7.40
CA ALA A 20 -15.71 -12.06 -6.57
C ALA A 20 -15.02 -11.09 -5.60
N GLY A 21 -15.63 -9.94 -5.34
CA GLY A 21 -15.05 -8.98 -4.40
C GLY A 21 -14.39 -7.80 -5.07
N ILE A 22 -13.66 -7.04 -4.28
CA ILE A 22 -13.02 -5.81 -4.72
C ILE A 22 -11.56 -6.07 -5.05
N ARG A 23 -11.12 -5.61 -6.21
CA ARG A 23 -9.71 -5.57 -6.57
C ARG A 23 -9.13 -4.22 -6.18
N LEU A 24 -7.98 -4.26 -5.54
CA LEU A 24 -7.26 -3.07 -5.14
C LEU A 24 -5.90 -3.08 -5.81
N LEU A 25 -5.61 -2.05 -6.59
CA LEU A 25 -4.32 -1.90 -7.22
C LEU A 25 -3.51 -0.90 -6.42
N TYR A 26 -2.40 -1.36 -5.87
CA TYR A 26 -1.46 -0.52 -5.16
C TYR A 26 -0.28 -0.21 -6.04
N GLN A 27 0.09 1.06 -6.10
CA GLN A 27 1.32 1.49 -6.74
C GLN A 27 2.28 1.97 -5.66
N LEU A 28 3.46 1.37 -5.62
CA LEU A 28 4.49 1.68 -4.65
C LEU A 28 5.67 2.30 -5.38
N VAL A 29 6.07 3.49 -4.97
CA VAL A 29 7.23 4.17 -5.54
C VAL A 29 8.31 4.23 -4.47
N THR A 30 9.41 3.53 -4.72
CA THR A 30 10.55 3.48 -3.83
C THR A 30 11.77 4.05 -4.53
N PRO A 31 12.89 4.28 -3.82
CA PRO A 31 14.13 4.71 -4.49
C PRO A 31 14.62 3.71 -5.55
N GLU A 32 14.19 2.46 -5.48
CA GLU A 32 14.56 1.42 -6.43
C GLU A 32 13.67 1.39 -7.67
N GLY A 33 12.58 2.12 -7.66
CA GLY A 33 11.64 2.17 -8.77
C GLY A 33 10.20 1.99 -8.33
N ALA A 34 9.33 1.84 -9.30
CA ALA A 34 7.90 1.67 -9.06
C ALA A 34 7.52 0.19 -9.10
N ARG A 35 6.65 -0.20 -8.20
CA ARG A 35 6.08 -1.54 -8.15
C ARG A 35 4.57 -1.46 -8.13
N HIS A 36 3.94 -2.48 -8.65
CA HIS A 36 2.49 -2.62 -8.61
C HIS A 36 2.15 -3.89 -7.84
N LEU A 37 1.16 -3.78 -6.98
CA LEU A 37 0.66 -4.90 -6.19
C LEU A 37 -0.85 -4.91 -6.30
N GLU A 38 -1.39 -6.05 -6.72
CA GLU A 38 -2.83 -6.24 -6.80
C GLU A 38 -3.27 -7.10 -5.64
N MET A 39 -4.31 -6.66 -4.94
CA MET A 39 -4.88 -7.41 -3.84
C MET A 39 -6.37 -7.59 -4.06
N HIS A 40 -6.85 -8.76 -3.69
CA HIS A 40 -8.27 -9.08 -3.71
C HIS A 40 -8.82 -9.07 -2.29
N SER A 41 -10.00 -8.56 -2.12
CA SER A 41 -10.67 -8.58 -0.84
C SER A 41 -12.12 -9.02 -1.04
N ASP A 42 -12.53 -10.00 -0.24
CA ASP A 42 -13.93 -10.43 -0.18
C ASP A 42 -14.77 -9.49 0.67
N ASP A 43 -14.10 -8.63 1.43
CA ASP A 43 -14.75 -7.67 2.30
C ASP A 43 -15.03 -6.40 1.50
N PRO A 44 -16.28 -5.91 1.45
CA PRO A 44 -16.59 -4.65 0.80
C PRO A 44 -15.90 -3.46 1.49
N SER A 45 -15.40 -3.66 2.70
CA SER A 45 -14.60 -2.67 3.41
C SER A 45 -13.15 -2.77 2.97
N SER A 46 -12.63 -1.71 2.38
CA SER A 46 -11.22 -1.66 1.98
C SER A 46 -10.26 -1.64 3.18
N LEU A 47 -10.78 -1.45 4.40
CA LEU A 47 -9.96 -1.36 5.59
C LEU A 47 -9.21 -2.67 5.88
N ALA A 48 -9.86 -3.81 5.64
CA ALA A 48 -9.21 -5.10 5.84
C ALA A 48 -8.03 -5.30 4.89
N ALA A 49 -8.19 -4.88 3.64
CA ALA A 49 -7.12 -4.98 2.65
C ALA A 49 -5.97 -4.01 2.98
N ILE A 50 -6.31 -2.81 3.43
CA ILE A 50 -5.31 -1.84 3.86
C ILE A 50 -4.52 -2.38 5.05
N GLY A 51 -5.20 -2.98 6.02
CA GLY A 51 -4.52 -3.58 7.17
C GLY A 51 -3.53 -4.66 6.77
N ARG A 52 -3.91 -5.52 5.83
CA ARG A 52 -3.01 -6.56 5.33
C ARG A 52 -1.81 -5.95 4.61
N LEU A 53 -2.03 -4.89 3.83
CA LEU A 53 -0.94 -4.19 3.15
C LEU A 53 0.03 -3.57 4.16
N LEU A 54 -0.49 -2.91 5.19
CA LEU A 54 0.35 -2.30 6.22
C LEU A 54 1.20 -3.35 6.93
N ASN A 55 0.63 -4.51 7.23
CA ASN A 55 1.37 -5.60 7.84
C ASN A 55 2.46 -6.14 6.91
N LYS A 56 2.15 -6.25 5.63
CA LYS A 56 3.13 -6.70 4.63
C LYS A 56 4.27 -5.71 4.50
N MET A 57 3.97 -4.41 4.46
CA MET A 57 4.99 -3.37 4.39
C MET A 57 5.85 -3.38 5.65
N GLY A 58 5.23 -3.56 6.82
CA GLY A 58 5.96 -3.66 8.08
C GLY A 58 6.91 -4.84 8.11
N ALA A 59 6.50 -5.98 7.55
CA ALA A 59 7.37 -7.15 7.45
C ALA A 59 8.61 -6.89 6.59
N ASP A 60 8.51 -5.98 5.62
CA ASP A 60 9.63 -5.56 4.79
C ASP A 60 10.44 -4.42 5.41
N GLY A 61 10.14 -4.04 6.64
CA GLY A 61 10.86 -3.01 7.37
C GLY A 61 10.34 -1.60 7.18
N TRP A 62 9.22 -1.44 6.47
CA TRP A 62 8.63 -0.13 6.26
C TRP A 62 7.76 0.29 7.44
N GLU A 63 7.90 1.53 7.86
CA GLU A 63 7.09 2.14 8.91
C GLU A 63 6.14 3.15 8.29
N LEU A 64 4.88 3.08 8.68
CA LEU A 64 3.88 4.02 8.18
C LEU A 64 4.11 5.39 8.80
N VAL A 65 4.27 6.40 7.95
CA VAL A 65 4.38 7.79 8.37
C VAL A 65 3.01 8.44 8.39
N ASN A 66 2.26 8.25 7.30
CA ASN A 66 0.95 8.87 7.16
C ASN A 66 0.14 8.10 6.14
N TYR A 67 -1.16 8.03 6.36
CA TYR A 67 -2.10 7.44 5.42
C TYR A 67 -3.35 8.31 5.33
N ASP A 68 -3.68 8.73 4.11
CA ASP A 68 -4.87 9.53 3.86
C ASP A 68 -5.96 8.60 3.29
N THR A 69 -7.00 8.37 4.08
CA THR A 69 -8.10 7.49 3.67
C THR A 69 -9.00 8.14 2.62
N THR A 70 -8.96 9.45 2.50
CA THR A 70 -9.76 10.16 1.50
C THR A 70 -9.19 9.97 0.09
N THR A 71 -7.87 10.04 -0.03
CA THR A 71 -7.19 9.91 -1.32
C THR A 71 -6.57 8.52 -1.51
N ASN A 72 -6.60 7.68 -0.49
CA ASN A 72 -5.96 6.36 -0.46
C ASN A 72 -4.47 6.44 -0.81
N ARG A 73 -3.80 7.40 -0.20
CA ARG A 73 -2.36 7.58 -0.36
C ARG A 73 -1.67 7.36 0.96
N GLY A 74 -0.52 6.73 0.89
CA GLY A 74 0.28 6.46 2.08
C GLY A 74 1.74 6.83 1.86
N VAL A 75 2.40 7.15 2.96
CA VAL A 75 3.84 7.41 2.98
C VAL A 75 4.46 6.51 4.03
N PHE A 76 5.47 5.77 3.61
CA PHE A 76 6.24 4.89 4.49
C PHE A 76 7.68 5.33 4.49
N LYS A 77 8.38 4.98 5.55
CA LYS A 77 9.82 5.20 5.66
C LYS A 77 10.49 3.97 6.24
N ARG A 78 11.76 3.83 5.96
CA ARG A 78 12.63 2.86 6.63
C ARG A 78 14.06 3.40 6.65
N PRO A 79 14.88 2.96 7.60
CA PRO A 79 16.27 3.40 7.61
C PRO A 79 16.98 2.99 6.32
N SER A 80 17.71 3.93 5.74
CA SER A 80 18.59 3.63 4.63
C SER A 80 19.94 3.23 5.20
N SER A 81 20.26 2.00 5.08
CA SER A 81 21.54 1.51 5.63
C SER A 81 22.62 1.51 4.57
#